data_b1de4592fb3acb8385e7ce8bb1adb712
#
_entry.id   b1de4592fb3acb8385e7ce8bb1adb712
#
_cell.length_a   1.000
_cell.length_b   1.000
_cell.length_c   1.000
_cell.angle_alpha   90.00
_cell.angle_beta   90.00
_cell.angle_gamma   90.00
#
_symmetry.space_group_name_H-M   'P 1'
#
loop_
_entity.id
_entity.type
_entity.pdbx_description
1 polymer ?
#
loop_
_entity_poly.entity_id
_entity_poly.type
_entity_poly.pdbx_seq_one_letter_code
_entity_poly.pdbx_strand_id
1 'polypeptide(L)'
;MKISKNAAAVLAVVLVVTSGFFAYALLNPNESNQMGSMNHGGSHSTMKGENLSADDAMFLQMMIPHHGQAVIISEYALTNSKNEQILKIAKQIKADQAGEIMQMKKWLSDDGLGEDAGHSMSAMAGMLSSDQLATLKNSKADAFDKLFLNNMIEHHKGALQMVSMIENSKVADLRDFAASIALAQQAEIDQMAEILGN
;
A
#
# COMPACT_ATOMS: atom_id res chain seq x y z
N MET A 1 -24.22 24.57 -30.81
CA MET A 1 -22.91 24.25 -30.22
C MET A 1 -22.89 22.74 -30.00
N LYS A 2 -22.17 21.97 -30.83
CA LYS A 2 -22.15 20.50 -30.76
C LYS A 2 -21.10 20.07 -29.72
N ILE A 3 -21.54 19.46 -28.62
CA ILE A 3 -20.67 18.91 -27.60
C ILE A 3 -20.09 17.60 -28.16
N SER A 4 -18.77 17.53 -28.22
CA SER A 4 -18.00 16.39 -28.71
C SER A 4 -18.21 15.17 -27.81
N LYS A 5 -18.50 14.00 -28.42
CA LYS A 5 -18.77 12.72 -27.73
C LYS A 5 -17.55 12.07 -27.09
N ASN A 6 -16.38 12.73 -27.08
CA ASN A 6 -15.13 12.18 -26.57
C ASN A 6 -14.78 12.61 -25.13
N ALA A 7 -15.62 13.42 -24.49
CA ALA A 7 -15.38 13.86 -23.11
C ALA A 7 -16.02 12.93 -22.03
N ALA A 8 -16.76 11.90 -22.43
CA ALA A 8 -17.46 11.00 -21.50
C ALA A 8 -16.66 9.74 -21.11
N ALA A 9 -15.51 9.50 -21.72
CA ALA A 9 -14.73 8.26 -21.49
C ALA A 9 -13.64 8.40 -20.42
N VAL A 10 -13.34 9.61 -19.94
CA VAL A 10 -12.24 9.84 -18.95
C VAL A 10 -12.73 9.91 -17.51
N LEU A 11 -14.06 9.99 -17.29
CA LEU A 11 -14.63 10.15 -15.93
C LEU A 11 -14.99 8.82 -15.24
N ALA A 12 -14.77 7.67 -15.87
CA ALA A 12 -15.17 6.37 -15.31
C ALA A 12 -14.03 5.56 -14.66
N VAL A 13 -12.80 6.04 -14.68
CA VAL A 13 -11.63 5.29 -14.15
C VAL A 13 -11.17 5.76 -12.76
N VAL A 14 -11.65 6.89 -12.28
CA VAL A 14 -11.18 7.50 -11.00
C VAL A 14 -11.92 6.98 -9.76
N LEU A 15 -12.92 6.09 -9.90
CA LEU A 15 -13.77 5.65 -8.77
C LEU A 15 -13.62 4.18 -8.35
N VAL A 16 -12.55 3.48 -8.71
CA VAL A 16 -12.40 2.04 -8.39
C VAL A 16 -11.18 1.71 -7.51
N VAL A 17 -10.45 2.69 -6.98
CA VAL A 17 -9.29 2.43 -6.12
C VAL A 17 -9.56 2.80 -4.64
N THR A 18 -10.81 2.86 -4.23
CA THR A 18 -11.14 2.89 -2.80
C THR A 18 -11.64 1.52 -2.39
N SER A 19 -10.80 0.78 -1.70
CA SER A 19 -11.06 -0.52 -1.07
C SER A 19 -11.17 -1.71 -2.05
N GLY A 20 -10.03 -2.23 -2.49
CA GLY A 20 -9.93 -3.51 -3.22
C GLY A 20 -10.42 -4.73 -2.44
N PHE A 21 -10.89 -4.57 -1.20
CA PHE A 21 -11.47 -5.64 -0.38
C PHE A 21 -13.00 -5.55 -0.24
N PHE A 22 -13.64 -4.41 -0.54
CA PHE A 22 -15.09 -4.25 -0.37
C PHE A 22 -15.91 -4.35 -1.67
N ALA A 23 -15.27 -4.24 -2.84
CA ALA A 23 -15.98 -4.23 -4.12
C ALA A 23 -16.27 -5.64 -4.69
N TYR A 24 -15.59 -6.68 -4.23
CA TYR A 24 -15.85 -8.05 -4.69
C TYR A 24 -17.18 -8.62 -4.16
N ALA A 25 -17.67 -8.12 -3.05
CA ALA A 25 -18.91 -8.60 -2.41
C ALA A 25 -20.20 -8.03 -2.99
N LEU A 26 -20.13 -6.97 -3.81
CA LEU A 26 -21.33 -6.29 -4.35
C LEU A 26 -21.69 -6.70 -5.79
N LEU A 27 -20.91 -7.54 -6.46
CA LEU A 27 -21.14 -7.92 -7.85
C LEU A 27 -21.68 -9.36 -8.05
N ASN A 28 -21.96 -10.10 -6.97
CA ASN A 28 -22.63 -11.42 -7.06
C ASN A 28 -23.91 -11.45 -6.23
N PRO A 29 -25.08 -11.02 -6.78
CA PRO A 29 -26.35 -11.02 -6.04
C PRO A 29 -27.12 -12.36 -6.12
N ASN A 30 -26.46 -13.51 -6.23
CA ASN A 30 -27.17 -14.78 -6.35
C ASN A 30 -26.64 -15.86 -5.42
N GLU A 31 -26.80 -15.65 -4.10
CA GLU A 31 -26.94 -16.74 -3.12
C GLU A 31 -27.61 -16.19 -1.85
N SER A 32 -28.91 -15.92 -1.95
CA SER A 32 -29.77 -15.74 -0.78
C SER A 32 -30.52 -17.05 -0.52
N ASN A 33 -30.11 -17.78 0.50
CA ASN A 33 -30.97 -18.43 1.50
C ASN A 33 -30.23 -19.52 2.24
N GLN A 34 -29.65 -19.18 3.37
CA GLN A 34 -29.77 -19.99 4.60
C GLN A 34 -29.41 -19.10 5.80
N MET A 35 -30.44 -18.80 6.59
CA MET A 35 -30.23 -18.23 7.92
C MET A 35 -29.57 -19.25 8.83
N GLY A 36 -28.36 -18.94 9.28
CA GLY A 36 -27.65 -19.75 10.26
C GLY A 36 -26.50 -18.92 10.84
N SER A 37 -26.70 -18.43 12.05
CA SER A 37 -25.70 -17.98 13.02
C SER A 37 -24.63 -17.02 12.52
N MET A 38 -24.80 -15.74 12.82
CA MET A 38 -23.78 -14.69 12.65
C MET A 38 -22.57 -15.00 13.53
N ASN A 39 -21.51 -15.53 12.91
CA ASN A 39 -20.16 -15.47 13.46
C ASN A 39 -19.41 -14.43 12.63
N HIS A 40 -19.07 -13.28 13.20
CA HIS A 40 -18.21 -12.26 12.61
C HIS A 40 -16.77 -12.78 12.54
N GLY A 41 -16.52 -13.65 11.56
CA GLY A 41 -15.16 -14.04 11.16
C GLY A 41 -14.87 -13.41 9.82
N GLY A 42 -14.10 -12.30 9.78
CA GLY A 42 -13.48 -11.85 8.54
C GLY A 42 -12.76 -13.03 7.91
N SER A 43 -12.99 -13.29 6.63
CA SER A 43 -12.23 -14.27 5.85
C SER A 43 -10.77 -13.81 5.79
N HIS A 44 -10.03 -14.13 6.83
CA HIS A 44 -8.57 -14.13 6.75
C HIS A 44 -8.21 -15.36 5.91
N SER A 45 -7.73 -15.14 4.69
CA SER A 45 -7.11 -16.19 3.90
C SER A 45 -5.96 -16.76 4.73
N THR A 46 -6.19 -17.93 5.34
CA THR A 46 -5.11 -18.69 5.93
C THR A 46 -4.40 -19.38 4.78
N MET A 47 -3.11 -19.11 4.61
CA MET A 47 -2.28 -19.86 3.67
C MET A 47 -2.26 -21.32 4.09
N LYS A 48 -3.16 -22.12 3.49
CA LYS A 48 -3.40 -23.49 3.89
C LYS A 48 -2.49 -24.41 3.09
N GLY A 49 -1.29 -24.67 3.61
CA GLY A 49 -0.44 -25.76 3.15
C GLY A 49 0.69 -25.41 2.18
N GLU A 50 0.99 -24.16 1.95
CA GLU A 50 2.17 -23.74 1.18
C GLU A 50 3.13 -22.99 2.12
N ASN A 51 4.30 -23.58 2.41
CA ASN A 51 5.34 -22.93 3.21
C ASN A 51 5.97 -21.81 2.38
N LEU A 52 6.27 -20.69 3.03
CA LEU A 52 7.03 -19.60 2.43
C LEU A 52 8.41 -20.09 2.03
N SER A 53 8.85 -19.74 0.83
CA SER A 53 10.25 -19.87 0.45
C SER A 53 11.12 -18.85 1.22
N ALA A 54 12.43 -19.00 1.17
CA ALA A 54 13.35 -18.02 1.77
C ALA A 54 13.17 -16.62 1.14
N ASP A 55 12.91 -16.55 -0.17
CA ASP A 55 12.68 -15.28 -0.88
C ASP A 55 11.33 -14.67 -0.49
N ASP A 56 10.28 -15.48 -0.30
CA ASP A 56 8.98 -15.02 0.16
C ASP A 56 9.07 -14.41 1.58
N ALA A 57 9.75 -15.15 2.48
CA ALA A 57 9.96 -14.67 3.84
C ALA A 57 10.80 -13.39 3.87
N MET A 58 11.87 -13.32 3.08
CA MET A 58 12.71 -12.13 2.98
C MET A 58 11.92 -10.93 2.45
N PHE A 59 11.09 -11.12 1.42
CA PHE A 59 10.20 -10.07 0.92
C PHE A 59 9.30 -9.52 2.02
N LEU A 60 8.61 -10.37 2.75
CA LEU A 60 7.70 -9.96 3.84
C LEU A 60 8.46 -9.20 4.93
N GLN A 61 9.60 -9.75 5.37
CA GLN A 61 10.45 -9.17 6.41
C GLN A 61 11.03 -7.81 6.01
N MET A 62 11.30 -7.57 4.73
CA MET A 62 11.76 -6.29 4.21
C MET A 62 10.61 -5.30 3.99
N MET A 63 9.47 -5.76 3.48
CA MET A 63 8.33 -4.90 3.17
C MET A 63 7.64 -4.35 4.43
N ILE A 64 7.61 -5.12 5.54
CA ILE A 64 7.06 -4.66 6.82
C ILE A 64 7.72 -3.34 7.30
N PRO A 65 9.04 -3.25 7.50
CA PRO A 65 9.66 -1.99 7.91
C PRO A 65 9.61 -0.91 6.83
N HIS A 66 9.60 -1.28 5.54
CA HIS A 66 9.41 -0.34 4.45
C HIS A 66 8.05 0.35 4.58
N HIS A 67 6.96 -0.39 4.66
CA HIS A 67 5.61 0.14 4.89
C HIS A 67 5.50 0.93 6.22
N GLY A 68 6.18 0.45 7.26
CA GLY A 68 6.24 1.15 8.54
C GLY A 68 6.78 2.58 8.41
N GLN A 69 7.76 2.80 7.53
CA GLN A 69 8.26 4.15 7.28
C GLN A 69 7.23 5.03 6.54
N ALA A 70 6.49 4.49 5.56
CA ALA A 70 5.44 5.24 4.89
C ALA A 70 4.30 5.65 5.84
N VAL A 71 3.95 4.78 6.80
CA VAL A 71 3.00 5.12 7.87
C VAL A 71 3.50 6.32 8.68
N ILE A 72 4.77 6.33 9.10
CA ILE A 72 5.39 7.45 9.84
C ILE A 72 5.40 8.74 9.01
N ILE A 73 5.79 8.66 7.73
CA ILE A 73 5.80 9.80 6.80
C ILE A 73 4.40 10.37 6.64
N SER A 74 3.40 9.50 6.52
CA SER A 74 1.99 9.89 6.42
C SER A 74 1.49 10.58 7.70
N GLU A 75 1.92 10.14 8.89
CA GLU A 75 1.61 10.81 10.16
C GLU A 75 2.19 12.23 10.21
N TYR A 76 3.39 12.44 9.66
CA TYR A 76 3.93 13.79 9.54
C TYR A 76 3.07 14.67 8.63
N ALA A 77 2.51 14.11 7.54
CA ALA A 77 1.61 14.87 6.67
C ALA A 77 0.35 15.32 7.39
N LEU A 78 -0.25 14.49 8.23
CA LEU A 78 -1.46 14.82 8.99
C LEU A 78 -1.26 15.98 10.00
N THR A 79 -0.01 16.27 10.38
CA THR A 79 0.33 17.33 11.34
C THR A 79 0.98 18.54 10.69
N ASN A 80 1.63 18.38 9.54
CA ASN A 80 2.49 19.41 8.95
C ASN A 80 1.89 20.07 7.70
N SER A 81 0.98 19.35 6.99
CA SER A 81 0.29 19.89 5.82
C SER A 81 -1.04 20.54 6.17
N LYS A 82 -1.48 21.46 5.30
CA LYS A 82 -2.85 22.00 5.26
C LYS A 82 -3.52 21.76 3.90
N ASN A 83 -2.82 21.13 2.98
CA ASN A 83 -3.32 20.80 1.66
C ASN A 83 -4.26 19.59 1.75
N GLU A 84 -5.53 19.77 1.40
CA GLU A 84 -6.55 18.74 1.53
C GLU A 84 -6.25 17.49 0.68
N GLN A 85 -5.62 17.66 -0.49
CA GLN A 85 -5.24 16.52 -1.34
C GLN A 85 -4.15 15.67 -0.66
N ILE A 86 -3.15 16.32 -0.05
CA ILE A 86 -2.09 15.65 0.71
C ILE A 86 -2.65 14.97 1.95
N LEU A 87 -3.52 15.65 2.70
CA LEU A 87 -4.17 15.06 3.87
C LEU A 87 -5.00 13.83 3.51
N LYS A 88 -5.66 13.85 2.35
CA LYS A 88 -6.46 12.72 1.84
C LYS A 88 -5.57 11.53 1.50
N ILE A 89 -4.55 11.74 0.65
CA ILE A 89 -3.66 10.65 0.22
C ILE A 89 -2.86 10.08 1.39
N ALA A 90 -2.38 10.91 2.31
CA ALA A 90 -1.67 10.45 3.50
C ALA A 90 -2.53 9.58 4.43
N LYS A 91 -3.82 9.92 4.60
CA LYS A 91 -4.76 9.07 5.34
C LYS A 91 -4.95 7.71 4.69
N GLN A 92 -5.07 7.70 3.36
CA GLN A 92 -5.22 6.47 2.59
C GLN A 92 -3.98 5.59 2.71
N ILE A 93 -2.79 6.11 2.37
CA ILE A 93 -1.51 5.39 2.46
C ILE A 93 -1.32 4.81 3.88
N LYS A 94 -1.58 5.62 4.92
CA LYS A 94 -1.46 5.16 6.31
C LYS A 94 -2.37 3.97 6.61
N ALA A 95 -3.62 4.03 6.17
CA ALA A 95 -4.61 2.99 6.47
C ALA A 95 -4.30 1.69 5.71
N ASP A 96 -4.03 1.80 4.41
CA ASP A 96 -3.79 0.67 3.54
C ASP A 96 -2.50 -0.04 3.94
N GLN A 97 -1.40 0.68 4.10
CA GLN A 97 -0.12 0.06 4.45
C GLN A 97 -0.08 -0.48 5.88
N ALA A 98 -0.83 0.09 6.83
CA ALA A 98 -0.99 -0.52 8.15
C ALA A 98 -1.73 -1.87 8.08
N GLY A 99 -2.74 -1.99 7.23
CA GLY A 99 -3.44 -3.25 6.96
C GLY A 99 -2.53 -4.30 6.31
N GLU A 100 -1.74 -3.89 5.34
CA GLU A 100 -0.77 -4.75 4.65
C GLU A 100 0.32 -5.25 5.61
N ILE A 101 0.83 -4.40 6.51
CA ILE A 101 1.75 -4.82 7.58
C ILE A 101 1.15 -5.92 8.43
N MET A 102 -0.11 -5.77 8.87
CA MET A 102 -0.77 -6.80 9.69
C MET A 102 -0.90 -8.13 8.94
N GLN A 103 -1.21 -8.10 7.64
CA GLN A 103 -1.31 -9.30 6.82
C GLN A 103 0.05 -9.98 6.67
N MET A 104 1.11 -9.21 6.37
CA MET A 104 2.48 -9.74 6.23
C MET A 104 2.98 -10.38 7.53
N LYS A 105 2.77 -9.72 8.67
CA LYS A 105 3.11 -10.26 9.99
C LYS A 105 2.36 -11.56 10.29
N LYS A 106 1.09 -11.61 9.93
CA LYS A 106 0.29 -12.83 10.08
C LYS A 106 0.88 -14.00 9.30
N TRP A 107 1.26 -13.80 8.04
CA TRP A 107 1.83 -14.87 7.22
C TRP A 107 3.18 -15.35 7.76
N LEU A 108 4.07 -14.47 8.20
CA LEU A 108 5.31 -14.85 8.85
C LEU A 108 5.04 -15.66 10.12
N SER A 109 4.10 -15.21 10.96
CA SER A 109 3.72 -15.91 12.18
C SER A 109 3.10 -17.28 11.93
N ASP A 110 2.23 -17.40 10.92
CA ASP A 110 1.60 -18.67 10.54
C ASP A 110 2.66 -19.71 10.10
N ASP A 111 3.76 -19.25 9.52
CA ASP A 111 4.90 -20.08 9.08
C ASP A 111 6.00 -20.24 10.15
N GLY A 112 5.78 -19.69 11.35
CA GLY A 112 6.72 -19.76 12.48
C GLY A 112 7.96 -18.89 12.31
N LEU A 113 7.92 -17.88 11.44
CA LEU A 113 9.04 -16.99 11.13
C LEU A 113 8.95 -15.65 11.90
N GLY A 114 10.11 -15.09 12.22
CA GLY A 114 10.22 -13.75 12.83
C GLY A 114 10.05 -12.63 11.81
N GLU A 115 9.78 -11.42 12.30
CA GLU A 115 9.63 -10.21 11.47
C GLU A 115 10.96 -9.61 11.03
N ASP A 116 12.08 -10.00 11.63
CA ASP A 116 13.41 -9.45 11.36
C ASP A 116 14.21 -10.37 10.42
N ALA A 117 14.58 -9.82 9.28
CA ALA A 117 15.44 -10.49 8.30
C ALA A 117 16.94 -10.36 8.63
N GLY A 118 17.31 -9.62 9.68
CA GLY A 118 18.71 -9.30 9.98
C GLY A 118 19.41 -8.39 8.96
N HIS A 119 18.65 -7.77 8.05
CA HIS A 119 19.17 -6.87 7.02
C HIS A 119 19.11 -5.39 7.45
N SER A 120 20.10 -4.60 6.98
CA SER A 120 20.11 -3.16 7.23
C SER A 120 18.98 -2.48 6.43
N MET A 121 18.06 -1.83 7.14
CA MET A 121 16.95 -1.07 6.53
C MET A 121 17.42 0.07 5.63
N SER A 122 18.59 0.66 5.91
CA SER A 122 19.14 1.79 5.13
C SER A 122 19.61 1.40 3.73
N ALA A 123 19.65 0.11 3.41
CA ALA A 123 20.03 -0.41 2.09
C ALA A 123 18.82 -0.68 1.19
N MET A 124 17.60 -0.58 1.71
CA MET A 124 16.38 -0.82 0.91
C MET A 124 16.08 0.38 0.01
N ALA A 125 15.75 0.09 -1.25
CA ALA A 125 15.38 1.11 -2.23
C ALA A 125 14.20 1.97 -1.73
N GLY A 126 14.30 3.27 -1.93
CA GLY A 126 13.23 4.21 -1.59
C GLY A 126 13.15 4.62 -0.10
N MET A 127 13.86 3.94 0.79
CA MET A 127 13.86 4.30 2.22
C MET A 127 14.53 5.66 2.46
N LEU A 128 13.87 6.49 3.25
CA LEU A 128 14.44 7.75 3.72
C LEU A 128 15.46 7.50 4.83
N SER A 129 16.57 8.22 4.77
CA SER A 129 17.53 8.26 5.86
C SER A 129 16.97 8.99 7.09
N SER A 130 17.63 8.84 8.24
CA SER A 130 17.29 9.58 9.47
C SER A 130 17.29 11.10 9.28
N ASP A 131 18.23 11.63 8.50
CA ASP A 131 18.32 13.06 8.21
C ASP A 131 17.19 13.56 7.31
N GLN A 132 16.81 12.76 6.30
CA GLN A 132 15.66 13.07 5.46
C GLN A 132 14.35 13.02 6.25
N LEU A 133 14.17 12.03 7.13
CA LEU A 133 13.02 11.97 8.03
C LEU A 133 12.97 13.16 8.99
N ALA A 134 14.12 13.55 9.56
CA ALA A 134 14.20 14.71 10.44
C ALA A 134 13.88 16.01 9.69
N THR A 135 14.38 16.16 8.46
CA THR A 135 14.08 17.31 7.60
C THR A 135 12.59 17.38 7.29
N LEU A 136 12.00 16.27 6.89
CA LEU A 136 10.57 16.18 6.61
C LEU A 136 9.72 16.51 7.84
N LYS A 137 10.03 15.90 8.99
CA LYS A 137 9.32 16.13 10.26
C LYS A 137 9.32 17.60 10.68
N ASN A 138 10.42 18.32 10.45
CA ASN A 138 10.58 19.71 10.86
C ASN A 138 10.05 20.73 9.84
N SER A 139 9.74 20.30 8.62
CA SER A 139 9.17 21.13 7.56
C SER A 139 7.68 21.37 7.79
N LYS A 140 7.13 22.44 7.22
CA LYS A 140 5.72 22.84 7.35
C LYS A 140 5.18 23.42 6.04
N ALA A 141 3.85 23.31 5.89
CA ALA A 141 3.10 23.88 4.76
C ALA A 141 3.71 23.49 3.39
N ASP A 142 3.80 24.39 2.44
CA ASP A 142 4.25 24.14 1.07
C ASP A 142 5.64 23.47 0.98
N ALA A 143 6.54 23.80 1.90
CA ALA A 143 7.87 23.17 1.95
C ALA A 143 7.76 21.71 2.38
N PHE A 144 6.89 21.40 3.36
CA PHE A 144 6.58 20.05 3.75
C PHE A 144 5.90 19.30 2.59
N ASP A 145 4.90 19.91 1.96
CA ASP A 145 4.09 19.31 0.92
C ASP A 145 4.95 18.79 -0.25
N LYS A 146 5.89 19.60 -0.72
CA LYS A 146 6.83 19.22 -1.77
C LYS A 146 7.76 18.09 -1.34
N LEU A 147 8.29 18.15 -0.11
CA LEU A 147 9.15 17.08 0.41
C LEU A 147 8.40 15.78 0.59
N PHE A 148 7.17 15.83 1.14
CA PHE A 148 6.32 14.66 1.31
C PHE A 148 6.06 13.96 -0.01
N LEU A 149 5.59 14.69 -1.02
CA LEU A 149 5.25 14.12 -2.32
C LEU A 149 6.48 13.50 -3.00
N ASN A 150 7.60 14.23 -3.08
CA ASN A 150 8.81 13.70 -3.70
C ASN A 150 9.35 12.47 -2.98
N ASN A 151 9.44 12.53 -1.65
CA ASN A 151 9.97 11.42 -0.88
C ASN A 151 9.06 10.19 -0.92
N MET A 152 7.74 10.38 -0.87
CA MET A 152 6.79 9.28 -0.91
C MET A 152 6.74 8.62 -2.30
N ILE A 153 6.87 9.40 -3.38
CA ILE A 153 7.01 8.86 -4.74
C ILE A 153 8.24 7.95 -4.85
N GLU A 154 9.40 8.41 -4.38
CA GLU A 154 10.63 7.60 -4.43
C GLU A 154 10.54 6.38 -3.51
N HIS A 155 9.90 6.52 -2.34
CA HIS A 155 9.63 5.42 -1.43
C HIS A 155 8.76 4.33 -2.11
N HIS A 156 7.67 4.71 -2.75
CA HIS A 156 6.79 3.79 -3.47
C HIS A 156 7.50 3.10 -4.65
N LYS A 157 8.34 3.83 -5.41
CA LYS A 157 9.18 3.21 -6.44
C LYS A 157 10.10 2.12 -5.88
N GLY A 158 10.61 2.33 -4.66
CA GLY A 158 11.37 1.31 -3.95
C GLY A 158 10.57 0.04 -3.67
N ALA A 159 9.33 0.18 -3.21
CA ALA A 159 8.44 -0.96 -2.98
C ALA A 159 8.13 -1.72 -4.28
N LEU A 160 7.91 -1.02 -5.41
CA LEU A 160 7.70 -1.66 -6.72
C LEU A 160 8.91 -2.52 -7.13
N GLN A 161 10.13 -2.09 -6.82
CA GLN A 161 11.33 -2.91 -7.06
C GLN A 161 11.35 -4.16 -6.17
N MET A 162 10.90 -4.05 -4.92
CA MET A 162 10.85 -5.19 -3.99
C MET A 162 9.80 -6.22 -4.42
N VAL A 163 8.65 -5.80 -4.94
CA VAL A 163 7.60 -6.70 -5.45
C VAL A 163 8.13 -7.65 -6.52
N SER A 164 9.08 -7.21 -7.36
CA SER A 164 9.66 -8.07 -8.40
C SER A 164 10.43 -9.29 -7.85
N MET A 165 10.83 -9.26 -6.57
CA MET A 165 11.55 -10.40 -5.95
C MET A 165 10.70 -11.67 -5.86
N ILE A 166 9.37 -11.52 -5.79
CA ILE A 166 8.44 -12.63 -5.56
C ILE A 166 7.46 -12.88 -6.72
N GLU A 167 7.72 -12.33 -7.90
CA GLU A 167 6.91 -12.60 -9.11
C GLU A 167 6.77 -14.10 -9.42
N ASN A 168 7.80 -14.88 -9.07
CA ASN A 168 7.86 -16.33 -9.26
C ASN A 168 7.56 -17.14 -7.98
N SER A 169 7.04 -16.51 -6.92
CA SER A 169 6.63 -17.22 -5.71
C SER A 169 5.63 -18.34 -6.06
N LYS A 170 5.74 -19.47 -5.40
CA LYS A 170 4.78 -20.58 -5.54
C LYS A 170 3.49 -20.33 -4.77
N VAL A 171 3.53 -19.44 -3.80
CA VAL A 171 2.39 -19.06 -2.96
C VAL A 171 1.49 -18.10 -3.72
N ALA A 172 0.35 -18.57 -4.20
CA ALA A 172 -0.57 -17.80 -5.04
C ALA A 172 -1.08 -16.53 -4.31
N ASP A 173 -1.51 -16.68 -3.06
CA ASP A 173 -2.02 -15.58 -2.23
C ASP A 173 -0.97 -14.47 -2.05
N LEU A 174 0.31 -14.83 -1.94
CA LEU A 174 1.40 -13.87 -1.81
C LEU A 174 1.66 -13.13 -3.13
N ARG A 175 1.62 -13.81 -4.28
CA ARG A 175 1.74 -13.15 -5.60
C ARG A 175 0.60 -12.17 -5.83
N ASP A 176 -0.64 -12.56 -5.51
CA ASP A 176 -1.82 -11.71 -5.67
C ASP A 176 -1.75 -10.49 -4.75
N PHE A 177 -1.29 -10.67 -3.52
CA PHE A 177 -1.04 -9.59 -2.57
C PHE A 177 0.04 -8.63 -3.06
N ALA A 178 1.17 -9.13 -3.55
CA ALA A 178 2.24 -8.30 -4.10
C ALA A 178 1.78 -7.54 -5.36
N ALA A 179 0.99 -8.16 -6.22
CA ALA A 179 0.39 -7.49 -7.37
C ALA A 179 -0.58 -6.39 -6.94
N SER A 180 -1.36 -6.60 -5.86
CA SER A 180 -2.25 -5.55 -5.32
C SER A 180 -1.48 -4.37 -4.75
N ILE A 181 -0.38 -4.61 -4.02
CA ILE A 181 0.55 -3.56 -3.57
C ILE A 181 1.09 -2.76 -4.76
N ALA A 182 1.57 -3.46 -5.81
CA ALA A 182 2.14 -2.80 -6.98
C ALA A 182 1.12 -1.88 -7.67
N LEU A 183 -0.11 -2.35 -7.86
CA LEU A 183 -1.19 -1.56 -8.48
C LEU A 183 -1.58 -0.34 -7.63
N ALA A 184 -1.73 -0.53 -6.32
CA ALA A 184 -2.08 0.56 -5.41
C ALA A 184 -0.98 1.61 -5.36
N GLN A 185 0.26 1.22 -5.19
CA GLN A 185 1.39 2.16 -5.09
C GLN A 185 1.68 2.87 -6.41
N GLN A 186 1.48 2.24 -7.56
CA GLN A 186 1.59 2.94 -8.83
C GLN A 186 0.49 4.02 -8.97
N ALA A 187 -0.74 3.72 -8.59
CA ALA A 187 -1.83 4.70 -8.60
C ALA A 187 -1.56 5.88 -7.64
N GLU A 188 -0.97 5.60 -6.48
CA GLU A 188 -0.58 6.64 -5.52
C GLU A 188 0.58 7.49 -6.04
N ILE A 189 1.56 6.90 -6.73
CA ILE A 189 2.64 7.64 -7.44
C ILE A 189 2.02 8.61 -8.45
N ASP A 190 1.11 8.13 -9.30
CA ASP A 190 0.47 8.92 -10.34
C ASP A 190 -0.33 10.09 -9.72
N GLN A 191 -1.09 9.82 -8.66
CA GLN A 191 -1.82 10.85 -7.92
C GLN A 191 -0.89 11.89 -7.27
N MET A 192 0.20 11.46 -6.66
CA MET A 192 1.18 12.37 -6.06
C MET A 192 1.90 13.22 -7.10
N ALA A 193 2.22 12.65 -8.27
CA ALA A 193 2.81 13.39 -9.38
C ALA A 193 1.83 14.45 -9.93
N GLU A 194 0.54 14.13 -10.03
CA GLU A 194 -0.50 15.10 -10.41
C GLU A 194 -0.58 16.27 -9.41
N ILE A 195 -0.54 15.98 -8.10
CA ILE A 195 -0.54 17.02 -7.06
C ILE A 195 0.70 17.92 -7.15
N LEU A 196 1.86 17.36 -7.53
CA LEU A 196 3.09 18.12 -7.77
C LEU A 196 3.02 19.02 -9.02
N GLY A 197 2.10 18.72 -9.95
CA GLY A 197 1.99 19.42 -11.24
C GLY A 197 2.97 18.91 -12.29
N ASN A 198 3.39 17.67 -12.19
CA ASN A 198 4.27 16.97 -13.15
C ASN A 198 3.48 16.09 -14.13
#